data_8336c36c4e2723b24a69fb22d24c4c41
#
_entry.id   8336c36c4e2723b24a69fb22d24c4c41
#
_cell.length_a   1.000
_cell.length_b   1.000
_cell.length_c   1.000
_cell.angle_alpha   90.00
_cell.angle_beta   90.00
_cell.angle_gamma   90.00
#
_symmetry.space_group_name_H-M   'P 1'
#
loop_
_entity.id
_entity.type
_entity.pdbx_description
1 polymer ?
#
loop_
_entity_poly.entity_id
_entity_poly.type
_entity_poly.pdbx_seq_one_letter_code
_entity_poly.pdbx_strand_id
1 'polypeptide(L)'
;MNLAVCLLAYAVSLTVLGPTLLSRATRAGAAPRWGIGVWLAVMGSVLVAAVVAVALFLSQTVASWGRIGSVLTGCVAGLGLIARGGYGHLVQAGVLAVAAMSTLAVIMLGARAALALHRMRRGSHDHVHAVRVATGHIPRGPGGTFVIDSDRRGVYCLAGRPHTIVITRAALDVLDDAQLAAVLAHERAHLRGRHHQILAFTRALSTLLPRVRLFTQGAGDVARLLEMRADDVAARRHSPDIVVDALLALSLPTPTPTFTPAAALSAAGLAVTQRVERLLFPPNGITARTALITATGTALLGPVFTIALMIAQPGMTCI
;
A
#
# COMPACT_ATOMS: atom_id res chain seq x y z
N MET A 1 -7.79 -32.15 -0.77
CA MET A 1 -6.85 -31.06 -1.16
C MET A 1 -6.54 -30.25 0.09
N ASN A 2 -5.30 -30.07 0.45
CA ASN A 2 -4.92 -29.48 1.74
C ASN A 2 -5.26 -27.99 1.72
N LEU A 3 -5.96 -27.47 2.77
CA LEU A 3 -6.37 -26.06 2.90
C LEU A 3 -5.18 -25.10 2.71
N ALA A 4 -4.00 -25.47 3.21
CA ALA A 4 -2.79 -24.69 3.02
C ALA A 4 -2.42 -24.52 1.53
N VAL A 5 -2.58 -25.57 0.72
CA VAL A 5 -2.32 -25.54 -0.73
C VAL A 5 -3.32 -24.64 -1.44
N CYS A 6 -4.60 -24.66 -1.05
CA CYS A 6 -5.63 -23.80 -1.62
C CYS A 6 -5.34 -22.32 -1.32
N LEU A 7 -4.95 -21.99 -0.08
CA LEU A 7 -4.58 -20.63 0.32
C LEU A 7 -3.33 -20.14 -0.41
N LEU A 8 -2.35 -20.99 -0.61
CA LEU A 8 -1.16 -20.66 -1.39
C LEU A 8 -1.51 -20.43 -2.87
N ALA A 9 -2.31 -21.31 -3.49
CA ALA A 9 -2.76 -21.14 -4.87
C ALA A 9 -3.54 -19.81 -5.05
N TYR A 10 -4.43 -19.49 -4.11
CA TYR A 10 -5.13 -18.20 -4.05
C TYR A 10 -4.15 -17.01 -3.97
N ALA A 11 -3.20 -17.06 -3.03
CA ALA A 11 -2.22 -16.00 -2.85
C ALA A 11 -1.34 -15.80 -4.10
N VAL A 12 -0.90 -16.88 -4.73
CA VAL A 12 -0.12 -16.86 -5.98
C VAL A 12 -0.95 -16.28 -7.12
N SER A 13 -2.20 -16.72 -7.30
CA SER A 13 -3.10 -16.21 -8.34
C SER A 13 -3.32 -14.70 -8.23
N LEU A 14 -3.61 -14.19 -7.03
CA LEU A 14 -3.77 -12.75 -6.81
C LEU A 14 -2.45 -11.98 -6.96
N THR A 15 -1.33 -12.56 -6.61
CA THR A 15 -0.01 -11.93 -6.76
C THR A 15 0.36 -11.75 -8.23
N VAL A 16 0.00 -12.71 -9.09
CA VAL A 16 0.31 -12.70 -10.53
C VAL A 16 -0.72 -11.88 -11.32
N LEU A 17 -2.00 -12.13 -11.14
CA LEU A 17 -3.08 -11.54 -11.93
C LEU A 17 -3.56 -10.19 -11.36
N GLY A 18 -3.54 -10.05 -10.05
CA GLY A 18 -4.04 -8.87 -9.32
C GLY A 18 -3.47 -7.54 -9.83
N PRO A 19 -2.15 -7.37 -9.97
CA PRO A 19 -1.58 -6.10 -10.41
C PRO A 19 -2.15 -5.60 -11.73
N THR A 20 -2.23 -6.47 -12.72
CA THR A 20 -2.72 -6.11 -14.06
C THR A 20 -4.20 -5.76 -14.06
N LEU A 21 -5.01 -6.55 -13.37
CA LEU A 21 -6.46 -6.33 -13.28
C LEU A 21 -6.79 -5.07 -12.49
N LEU A 22 -6.15 -4.88 -11.33
CA LEU A 22 -6.41 -3.72 -10.48
C LEU A 22 -5.93 -2.42 -11.12
N SER A 23 -4.75 -2.40 -11.73
CA SER A 23 -4.27 -1.21 -12.42
C SER A 23 -5.19 -0.81 -13.58
N ARG A 24 -5.68 -1.78 -14.37
CA ARG A 24 -6.66 -1.49 -15.43
C ARG A 24 -7.96 -0.93 -14.85
N ALA A 25 -8.51 -1.55 -13.81
CA ALA A 25 -9.75 -1.14 -13.17
C ALA A 25 -9.66 0.25 -12.48
N THR A 26 -8.47 0.62 -11.98
CA THR A 26 -8.26 1.87 -11.25
C THR A 26 -7.59 2.96 -12.09
N ARG A 27 -7.20 2.68 -13.33
CA ARG A 27 -6.46 3.61 -14.21
C ARG A 27 -7.15 4.96 -14.36
N ALA A 28 -8.43 4.96 -14.69
CA ALA A 28 -9.22 6.18 -14.88
C ALA A 28 -9.48 6.97 -13.59
N GLY A 29 -9.25 6.39 -12.42
CA GLY A 29 -9.51 7.04 -11.13
C GLY A 29 -10.96 7.44 -10.91
N ALA A 30 -11.93 6.74 -11.53
CA ALA A 30 -13.35 7.08 -11.45
C ALA A 30 -13.92 7.00 -10.02
N ALA A 31 -13.37 6.13 -9.20
CA ALA A 31 -13.78 5.96 -7.81
C ALA A 31 -12.55 5.76 -6.90
N PRO A 32 -11.72 6.81 -6.65
CA PRO A 32 -10.41 6.66 -6.00
C PRO A 32 -10.49 6.01 -4.62
N ARG A 33 -11.51 6.35 -3.83
CA ARG A 33 -11.73 5.76 -2.49
C ARG A 33 -11.85 4.23 -2.55
N TRP A 34 -12.62 3.73 -3.50
CA TRP A 34 -12.84 2.30 -3.68
C TRP A 34 -11.61 1.63 -4.31
N GLY A 35 -10.94 2.32 -5.23
CA GLY A 35 -9.66 1.85 -5.78
C GLY A 35 -8.59 1.65 -4.72
N ILE A 36 -8.44 2.59 -3.78
CA ILE A 36 -7.54 2.44 -2.63
C ILE A 36 -7.97 1.24 -1.79
N GLY A 37 -9.26 1.12 -1.49
CA GLY A 37 -9.80 0.02 -0.68
C GLY A 37 -9.51 -1.35 -1.27
N VAL A 38 -9.75 -1.55 -2.58
CA VAL A 38 -9.52 -2.84 -3.23
C VAL A 38 -8.03 -3.20 -3.29
N TRP A 39 -7.13 -2.23 -3.55
CA TRP A 39 -5.69 -2.49 -3.52
C TRP A 39 -5.23 -2.95 -2.14
N LEU A 40 -5.66 -2.26 -1.08
CA LEU A 40 -5.31 -2.62 0.30
C LEU A 40 -5.92 -3.96 0.72
N ALA A 41 -7.16 -4.25 0.30
CA ALA A 41 -7.84 -5.52 0.55
C ALA A 41 -7.11 -6.70 -0.10
N VAL A 42 -6.72 -6.56 -1.37
CA VAL A 42 -5.98 -7.62 -2.09
C VAL A 42 -4.58 -7.81 -1.51
N MET A 43 -3.84 -6.74 -1.22
CA MET A 43 -2.54 -6.86 -0.56
C MET A 43 -2.66 -7.54 0.81
N GLY A 44 -3.65 -7.13 1.61
CA GLY A 44 -3.91 -7.69 2.92
C GLY A 44 -4.34 -9.15 2.87
N SER A 45 -5.23 -9.52 1.94
CA SER A 45 -5.69 -10.91 1.79
C SER A 45 -4.58 -11.87 1.38
N VAL A 46 -3.67 -11.44 0.50
CA VAL A 46 -2.48 -12.23 0.12
C VAL A 46 -1.56 -12.45 1.31
N LEU A 47 -1.30 -11.40 2.10
CA LEU A 47 -0.46 -11.54 3.30
C LEU A 47 -1.10 -12.46 4.34
N VAL A 48 -2.40 -12.30 4.61
CA VAL A 48 -3.13 -13.16 5.54
C VAL A 48 -3.16 -14.60 5.06
N ALA A 49 -3.48 -14.83 3.78
CA ALA A 49 -3.50 -16.18 3.20
C ALA A 49 -2.12 -16.85 3.30
N ALA A 50 -1.05 -16.14 3.02
CA ALA A 50 0.31 -16.66 3.15
C ALA A 50 0.66 -17.02 4.61
N VAL A 51 0.34 -16.14 5.57
CA VAL A 51 0.60 -16.39 7.00
C VAL A 51 -0.21 -17.58 7.50
N VAL A 52 -1.50 -17.65 7.16
CA VAL A 52 -2.36 -18.77 7.57
C VAL A 52 -1.89 -20.07 6.93
N ALA A 53 -1.51 -20.06 5.64
CA ALA A 53 -0.98 -21.27 4.99
C ALA A 53 0.29 -21.79 5.67
N VAL A 54 1.22 -20.90 6.02
CA VAL A 54 2.43 -21.25 6.77
C VAL A 54 2.09 -21.78 8.17
N ALA A 55 1.18 -21.12 8.89
CA ALA A 55 0.75 -21.57 10.21
C ALA A 55 0.10 -22.95 10.19
N LEU A 56 -0.76 -23.22 9.20
CA LEU A 56 -1.38 -24.53 8.99
C LEU A 56 -0.33 -25.59 8.65
N PHE A 57 0.62 -25.27 7.81
CA PHE A 57 1.71 -26.20 7.48
C PHE A 57 2.55 -26.53 8.70
N LEU A 58 2.94 -25.53 9.51
CA LEU A 58 3.68 -25.72 10.74
C LEU A 58 2.90 -26.54 11.79
N SER A 59 1.59 -26.24 11.98
CA SER A 59 0.75 -26.97 12.93
C SER A 59 0.59 -28.46 12.54
N GLN A 60 0.46 -28.74 11.26
CA GLN A 60 0.40 -30.12 10.74
C GLN A 60 1.73 -30.86 10.98
N THR A 61 2.87 -30.17 10.78
CA THR A 61 4.19 -30.75 11.03
C THR A 61 4.40 -31.06 12.51
N VAL A 62 4.01 -30.14 13.40
CA VAL A 62 4.11 -30.35 14.87
C VAL A 62 3.13 -31.42 15.37
N ALA A 63 1.90 -31.43 14.87
CA ALA A 63 0.91 -32.44 15.24
C ALA A 63 1.30 -33.86 14.79
N SER A 64 2.04 -33.99 13.69
CA SER A 64 2.59 -35.26 13.22
C SER A 64 3.73 -35.77 14.12
N TRP A 65 4.45 -34.89 14.84
CA TRP A 65 5.49 -35.28 15.80
C TRP A 65 4.94 -35.91 17.08
N GLY A 66 3.71 -35.54 17.52
CA GLY A 66 3.08 -36.05 18.74
C GLY A 66 2.33 -37.39 18.60
N ARG A 67 2.01 -37.83 17.39
CA ARG A 67 1.22 -39.04 17.15
C ARG A 67 2.05 -40.15 16.51
N ILE A 68 2.80 -40.84 17.33
CA ILE A 68 3.70 -41.94 16.90
C ILE A 68 2.95 -43.22 16.39
N GLY A 69 1.60 -43.25 16.50
CA GLY A 69 0.85 -44.51 16.32
C GLY A 69 -0.11 -44.60 15.13
N SER A 70 -0.47 -43.52 14.42
CA SER A 70 -1.60 -43.58 13.47
C SER A 70 -1.37 -43.00 12.08
N VAL A 71 -0.12 -42.81 11.64
CA VAL A 71 0.18 -42.19 10.33
C VAL A 71 0.55 -43.24 9.28
N LEU A 72 -0.33 -44.19 9.05
CA LEU A 72 -0.13 -45.22 7.98
C LEU A 72 -0.98 -44.97 6.72
N THR A 73 -1.76 -43.87 6.67
CA THR A 73 -2.62 -43.65 5.48
C THR A 73 -2.60 -42.16 5.06
N GLY A 74 -1.83 -41.86 4.02
CA GLY A 74 -1.91 -40.61 3.28
C GLY A 74 -0.57 -39.98 2.91
N CYS A 75 -0.53 -39.12 1.90
CA CYS A 75 0.67 -38.45 1.37
C CYS A 75 1.48 -37.62 2.41
N VAL A 76 0.97 -37.42 3.62
CA VAL A 76 1.67 -36.83 4.76
C VAL A 76 2.58 -37.83 5.48
N ALA A 77 2.38 -39.13 5.27
CA ALA A 77 3.25 -40.18 5.82
C ALA A 77 4.71 -40.05 5.36
N GLY A 78 4.95 -39.55 4.15
CA GLY A 78 6.29 -39.31 3.62
C GLY A 78 7.07 -38.26 4.44
N LEU A 79 6.45 -37.15 4.84
CA LEU A 79 7.09 -36.13 5.64
C LEU A 79 7.33 -36.58 7.09
N GLY A 80 6.42 -37.36 7.67
CA GLY A 80 6.61 -38.00 8.99
C GLY A 80 7.74 -39.03 8.99
N LEU A 81 7.91 -39.81 7.93
CA LEU A 81 9.04 -40.73 7.73
C LEU A 81 10.36 -39.96 7.58
N ILE A 82 10.35 -38.82 6.87
CA ILE A 82 11.51 -37.93 6.73
C ILE A 82 11.93 -37.41 8.09
N ALA A 83 10.98 -36.92 8.92
CA ALA A 83 11.26 -36.38 10.23
C ALA A 83 11.83 -37.42 11.22
N ARG A 84 11.52 -38.71 11.01
CA ARG A 84 12.03 -39.84 11.83
C ARG A 84 13.31 -40.47 11.31
N GLY A 85 13.91 -39.89 10.26
CA GLY A 85 15.12 -40.43 9.64
C GLY A 85 14.87 -41.67 8.76
N GLY A 86 13.61 -42.00 8.46
CA GLY A 86 13.27 -43.15 7.59
C GLY A 86 13.79 -43.05 6.15
N TYR A 87 14.13 -41.83 5.71
CA TYR A 87 14.82 -41.55 4.44
C TYR A 87 16.28 -41.15 4.61
N GLY A 88 16.85 -41.33 5.81
CA GLY A 88 18.23 -41.01 6.14
C GLY A 88 18.40 -39.60 6.75
N HIS A 89 19.47 -39.45 7.53
CA HIS A 89 19.77 -38.21 8.27
C HIS A 89 19.93 -36.95 7.37
N LEU A 90 20.36 -37.13 6.13
CA LEU A 90 20.53 -36.02 5.18
C LEU A 90 19.20 -35.38 4.76
N VAL A 91 18.17 -36.18 4.54
CA VAL A 91 16.83 -35.67 4.16
C VAL A 91 16.17 -35.00 5.37
N GLN A 92 16.32 -35.60 6.55
CA GLN A 92 15.86 -34.96 7.81
C GLN A 92 16.52 -33.61 8.06
N ALA A 93 17.84 -33.54 7.94
CA ALA A 93 18.59 -32.30 8.08
C ALA A 93 18.15 -31.25 7.04
N GLY A 94 17.88 -31.67 5.80
CA GLY A 94 17.39 -30.79 4.74
C GLY A 94 16.04 -30.16 5.06
N VAL A 95 15.07 -30.94 5.53
CA VAL A 95 13.73 -30.45 5.91
C VAL A 95 13.81 -29.49 7.11
N LEU A 96 14.60 -29.83 8.12
CA LEU A 96 14.83 -28.94 9.28
C LEU A 96 15.53 -27.64 8.88
N ALA A 97 16.49 -27.72 7.97
CA ALA A 97 17.18 -26.53 7.44
C ALA A 97 16.21 -25.62 6.67
N VAL A 98 15.34 -26.17 5.82
CA VAL A 98 14.32 -25.39 5.09
C VAL A 98 13.32 -24.74 6.05
N ALA A 99 12.86 -25.48 7.07
CA ALA A 99 11.96 -24.93 8.09
C ALA A 99 12.62 -23.79 8.88
N ALA A 100 13.85 -23.99 9.31
CA ALA A 100 14.64 -22.98 10.03
C ALA A 100 14.90 -21.73 9.17
N MET A 101 15.28 -21.92 7.89
CA MET A 101 15.50 -20.80 6.96
C MET A 101 14.19 -20.04 6.68
N SER A 102 13.07 -20.74 6.53
CA SER A 102 11.76 -20.10 6.33
C SER A 102 11.35 -19.28 7.53
N THR A 103 11.54 -19.81 8.75
CA THR A 103 11.27 -19.11 10.00
C THR A 103 12.16 -17.88 10.14
N LEU A 104 13.45 -18.03 9.89
CA LEU A 104 14.41 -16.91 9.92
C LEU A 104 14.05 -15.84 8.89
N ALA A 105 13.66 -16.23 7.68
CA ALA A 105 13.22 -15.32 6.63
C ALA A 105 11.99 -14.50 7.07
N VAL A 106 11.00 -15.12 7.71
CA VAL A 106 9.81 -14.43 8.25
C VAL A 106 10.19 -13.45 9.35
N ILE A 107 11.06 -13.86 10.30
CA ILE A 107 11.56 -12.99 11.38
C ILE A 107 12.33 -11.80 10.80
N MET A 108 13.24 -12.04 9.86
CA MET A 108 14.02 -10.99 9.20
C MET A 108 13.15 -10.02 8.42
N LEU A 109 12.11 -10.53 7.74
CA LEU A 109 11.15 -9.70 7.01
C LEU A 109 10.35 -8.83 7.97
N GLY A 110 9.87 -9.39 9.08
CA GLY A 110 9.18 -8.67 10.15
C GLY A 110 10.05 -7.58 10.79
N ALA A 111 11.30 -7.91 11.12
CA ALA A 111 12.26 -6.95 11.65
C ALA A 111 12.55 -5.79 10.66
N ARG A 112 12.75 -6.11 9.38
CA ARG A 112 12.92 -5.08 8.33
C ARG A 112 11.68 -4.19 8.19
N ALA A 113 10.48 -4.77 8.27
CA ALA A 113 9.22 -4.01 8.26
C ALA A 113 9.13 -3.04 9.44
N ALA A 114 9.40 -3.53 10.64
CA ALA A 114 9.39 -2.72 11.85
C ALA A 114 10.42 -1.59 11.80
N LEU A 115 11.64 -1.89 11.34
CA LEU A 115 12.71 -0.89 11.17
C LEU A 115 12.37 0.14 10.08
N ALA A 116 11.79 -0.27 8.95
CA ALA A 116 11.36 0.64 7.89
C ALA A 116 10.28 1.59 8.40
N LEU A 117 9.24 1.07 9.06
CA LEU A 117 8.18 1.87 9.67
C LEU A 117 8.73 2.85 10.74
N HIS A 118 9.65 2.39 11.56
CA HIS A 118 10.28 3.22 12.58
C HIS A 118 11.11 4.35 12.00
N ARG A 119 11.94 4.07 10.97
CA ARG A 119 12.72 5.08 10.25
C ARG A 119 11.82 6.12 9.57
N MET A 120 10.73 5.68 8.93
CA MET A 120 9.76 6.59 8.28
C MET A 120 9.09 7.51 9.31
N ARG A 121 8.71 6.97 10.48
CA ARG A 121 8.13 7.78 11.56
C ARG A 121 9.12 8.80 12.12
N ARG A 122 10.37 8.39 12.39
CA ARG A 122 11.43 9.29 12.86
C ARG A 122 11.70 10.39 11.84
N GLY A 123 11.95 10.07 10.59
CA GLY A 123 12.22 11.06 9.55
C GLY A 123 11.10 12.11 9.39
N SER A 124 9.83 11.71 9.55
CA SER A 124 8.72 12.66 9.56
C SER A 124 8.74 13.57 10.80
N HIS A 125 9.07 13.05 11.98
CA HIS A 125 9.18 13.85 13.20
C HIS A 125 10.34 14.84 13.15
N ASP A 126 11.51 14.39 12.68
CA ASP A 126 12.70 15.23 12.57
C ASP A 126 12.47 16.38 11.58
N HIS A 127 11.78 16.12 10.45
CA HIS A 127 11.44 17.14 9.49
C HIS A 127 10.44 18.17 10.03
N VAL A 128 9.40 17.73 10.76
CA VAL A 128 8.46 18.61 11.45
C VAL A 128 9.21 19.50 12.47
N HIS A 129 10.11 18.92 13.22
CA HIS A 129 10.91 19.64 14.20
C HIS A 129 11.80 20.70 13.52
N ALA A 130 12.53 20.31 12.46
CA ALA A 130 13.39 21.21 11.71
C ALA A 130 12.62 22.40 11.12
N VAL A 131 11.45 22.17 10.51
CA VAL A 131 10.59 23.23 9.99
C VAL A 131 10.13 24.17 11.10
N ARG A 132 9.70 23.65 12.24
CA ARG A 132 9.26 24.48 13.37
C ARG A 132 10.38 25.33 13.95
N VAL A 133 11.57 24.76 14.11
CA VAL A 133 12.75 25.50 14.56
C VAL A 133 13.08 26.61 13.57
N ALA A 134 13.13 26.31 12.27
CA ALA A 134 13.44 27.28 11.23
C ALA A 134 12.41 28.43 11.14
N THR A 135 11.14 28.16 11.49
CA THR A 135 10.06 29.18 11.44
C THR A 135 9.75 29.82 12.79
N GLY A 136 10.57 29.57 13.82
CA GLY A 136 10.37 30.12 15.17
C GLY A 136 9.11 29.61 15.87
N HIS A 137 8.63 28.41 15.55
CA HIS A 137 7.46 27.72 16.13
C HIS A 137 6.11 28.45 15.91
N ILE A 138 6.07 29.55 15.17
CA ILE A 138 4.86 30.36 14.97
C ILE A 138 4.36 30.19 13.55
N PRO A 139 3.12 29.71 13.34
CA PRO A 139 2.53 29.66 12.01
C PRO A 139 2.19 31.10 11.56
N ARG A 140 2.89 31.59 10.55
CA ARG A 140 2.73 32.98 10.01
C ARG A 140 1.99 32.98 8.68
N GLY A 141 1.67 31.84 8.13
CA GLY A 141 1.01 31.72 6.84
C GLY A 141 -0.52 31.64 6.94
N PRO A 142 -1.20 31.75 5.78
CA PRO A 142 -2.64 31.67 5.68
C PRO A 142 -3.17 30.34 6.25
N GLY A 143 -4.26 30.39 7.00
CA GLY A 143 -4.90 29.19 7.57
C GLY A 143 -4.07 28.43 8.60
N GLY A 144 -3.09 29.09 9.26
CA GLY A 144 -2.24 28.49 10.30
C GLY A 144 -1.12 27.61 9.74
N THR A 145 -0.63 27.95 8.56
CA THR A 145 0.47 27.26 7.88
C THR A 145 1.83 27.84 8.24
N PHE A 146 2.88 27.04 8.06
CA PHE A 146 4.25 27.49 8.22
C PHE A 146 4.81 27.91 6.86
N VAL A 147 5.35 29.11 6.77
CA VAL A 147 5.98 29.63 5.55
C VAL A 147 7.48 29.41 5.65
N ILE A 148 8.05 28.77 4.63
CA ILE A 148 9.50 28.60 4.49
C ILE A 148 10.00 29.38 3.28
N ASP A 149 11.19 29.92 3.39
CA ASP A 149 11.87 30.61 2.29
C ASP A 149 12.48 29.56 1.36
N SER A 150 11.93 29.46 0.15
CA SER A 150 12.39 28.52 -0.86
C SER A 150 11.89 28.97 -2.22
N ASP A 151 12.77 28.91 -3.22
CA ASP A 151 12.47 29.23 -4.62
C ASP A 151 11.63 28.14 -5.32
N ARG A 152 11.52 26.95 -4.72
CA ARG A 152 10.68 25.88 -5.27
C ARG A 152 9.24 26.08 -4.85
N ARG A 153 8.34 26.07 -5.81
CA ARG A 153 6.90 26.11 -5.55
C ARG A 153 6.44 24.83 -4.90
N GLY A 154 5.93 24.88 -3.70
CA GLY A 154 5.48 23.68 -2.98
C GLY A 154 4.60 23.99 -1.79
N VAL A 155 3.56 23.20 -1.65
CA VAL A 155 2.72 23.12 -0.46
C VAL A 155 2.63 21.66 -0.08
N TYR A 156 2.83 21.34 1.18
CA TYR A 156 2.79 19.96 1.63
C TYR A 156 2.43 19.85 3.11
N CYS A 157 1.81 18.74 3.47
CA CYS A 157 1.50 18.45 4.85
C CYS A 157 2.56 17.53 5.49
N LEU A 158 2.86 17.81 6.74
CA LEU A 158 3.73 17.02 7.59
C LEU A 158 2.90 16.24 8.61
N ALA A 159 3.10 14.93 8.63
CA ALA A 159 2.48 14.05 9.60
C ALA A 159 3.17 14.18 10.95
N GLY A 160 2.55 14.92 11.86
CA GLY A 160 3.02 15.13 13.22
C GLY A 160 1.86 15.45 14.15
N ARG A 161 2.13 15.62 15.44
CA ARG A 161 1.19 16.18 16.42
C ARG A 161 1.78 17.47 16.99
N PRO A 162 1.15 18.61 16.73
CA PRO A 162 -0.01 18.85 15.85
C PRO A 162 0.34 18.71 14.36
N HIS A 163 -0.68 18.45 13.53
CA HIS A 163 -0.55 18.42 12.08
C HIS A 163 -0.06 19.79 11.56
N THR A 164 0.85 19.76 10.61
CA THR A 164 1.53 20.95 10.11
C THR A 164 1.41 21.00 8.59
N ILE A 165 0.97 22.12 8.04
CA ILE A 165 1.04 22.38 6.60
C ILE A 165 2.14 23.42 6.39
N VAL A 166 2.99 23.17 5.41
CA VAL A 166 4.10 24.03 5.03
C VAL A 166 3.85 24.57 3.64
N ILE A 167 4.09 25.86 3.45
CA ILE A 167 3.99 26.57 2.18
C ILE A 167 5.33 27.24 1.92
N THR A 168 5.83 27.16 0.71
CA THR A 168 7.01 27.91 0.29
C THR A 168 6.62 29.32 -0.13
N ARG A 169 7.56 30.27 -0.02
CA ARG A 169 7.34 31.65 -0.47
C ARG A 169 7.01 31.69 -1.96
N ALA A 170 7.76 30.96 -2.79
CA ALA A 170 7.51 30.88 -4.23
C ALA A 170 6.12 30.27 -4.59
N ALA A 171 5.51 29.49 -3.71
CA ALA A 171 4.13 29.04 -3.90
C ALA A 171 3.11 30.13 -3.56
N LEU A 172 3.37 30.92 -2.48
CA LEU A 172 2.53 32.07 -2.13
C LEU A 172 2.54 33.16 -3.20
N ASP A 173 3.68 33.37 -3.85
CA ASP A 173 3.84 34.44 -4.87
C ASP A 173 3.08 34.13 -6.17
N VAL A 174 2.74 32.86 -6.43
CA VAL A 174 2.07 32.45 -7.70
C VAL A 174 0.62 32.03 -7.54
N LEU A 175 0.16 31.79 -6.33
CA LEU A 175 -1.22 31.40 -6.05
C LEU A 175 -2.06 32.60 -5.64
N ASP A 176 -3.22 32.77 -6.26
CA ASP A 176 -4.25 33.67 -5.75
C ASP A 176 -4.95 33.07 -4.51
N ASP A 177 -5.81 33.84 -3.87
CA ASP A 177 -6.51 33.45 -2.63
C ASP A 177 -7.41 32.23 -2.84
N ALA A 178 -8.07 32.08 -4.00
CA ALA A 178 -8.96 30.97 -4.31
C ALA A 178 -8.16 29.70 -4.58
N GLN A 179 -7.07 29.80 -5.35
CA GLN A 179 -6.14 28.73 -5.62
C GLN A 179 -5.45 28.25 -4.33
N LEU A 180 -5.01 29.18 -3.50
CA LEU A 180 -4.41 28.88 -2.20
C LEU A 180 -5.40 28.15 -1.27
N ALA A 181 -6.65 28.58 -1.22
CA ALA A 181 -7.69 27.92 -0.44
C ALA A 181 -7.94 26.50 -0.94
N ALA A 182 -7.94 26.27 -2.26
CA ALA A 182 -8.09 24.95 -2.88
C ALA A 182 -6.91 24.02 -2.56
N VAL A 183 -5.67 24.52 -2.66
CA VAL A 183 -4.45 23.77 -2.28
C VAL A 183 -4.48 23.41 -0.80
N LEU A 184 -4.86 24.33 0.07
CA LEU A 184 -5.00 24.03 1.51
C LEU A 184 -6.09 23.00 1.80
N ALA A 185 -7.17 22.99 1.02
CA ALA A 185 -8.22 21.97 1.13
C ALA A 185 -7.70 20.58 0.71
N HIS A 186 -6.86 20.53 -0.33
CA HIS A 186 -6.15 19.33 -0.78
C HIS A 186 -5.22 18.77 0.31
N GLU A 187 -4.34 19.60 0.88
CA GLU A 187 -3.43 19.19 1.95
C GLU A 187 -4.17 18.75 3.22
N ARG A 188 -5.24 19.45 3.58
CA ARG A 188 -6.11 19.00 4.69
C ARG A 188 -6.82 17.69 4.41
N ALA A 189 -7.10 17.35 3.15
CA ALA A 189 -7.64 16.04 2.78
C ALA A 189 -6.63 14.92 3.03
N HIS A 190 -5.34 15.13 2.74
CA HIS A 190 -4.27 14.18 3.07
C HIS A 190 -4.18 13.94 4.59
N LEU A 191 -4.26 14.99 5.40
CA LEU A 191 -4.21 14.88 6.86
C LEU A 191 -5.41 14.14 7.43
N ARG A 192 -6.64 14.53 7.03
CA ARG A 192 -7.89 13.90 7.48
C ARG A 192 -8.02 12.45 7.04
N GLY A 193 -7.59 12.15 5.81
CA GLY A 193 -7.59 10.80 5.25
C GLY A 193 -6.45 9.93 5.75
N ARG A 194 -5.55 10.46 6.58
CA ARG A 194 -4.33 9.76 7.05
C ARG A 194 -3.53 9.14 5.90
N HIS A 195 -3.49 9.84 4.76
CA HIS A 195 -2.87 9.35 3.53
C HIS A 195 -1.39 8.97 3.74
N HIS A 196 -0.69 9.70 4.61
CA HIS A 196 0.69 9.40 5.02
C HIS A 196 0.86 7.99 5.62
N GLN A 197 -0.13 7.48 6.36
CA GLN A 197 -0.07 6.13 6.93
C GLN A 197 -0.24 5.06 5.85
N ILE A 198 -1.18 5.28 4.92
CA ILE A 198 -1.41 4.38 3.78
C ILE A 198 -0.16 4.32 2.90
N LEU A 199 0.42 5.48 2.57
CA LEU A 199 1.67 5.57 1.80
C LEU A 199 2.84 4.90 2.53
N ALA A 200 2.98 5.11 3.84
CA ALA A 200 4.02 4.47 4.62
C ALA A 200 3.88 2.94 4.60
N PHE A 201 2.67 2.43 4.77
CA PHE A 201 2.38 1.00 4.73
C PHE A 201 2.68 0.38 3.35
N THR A 202 2.14 0.96 2.27
CA THR A 202 2.33 0.42 0.92
C THR A 202 3.80 0.52 0.46
N ARG A 203 4.51 1.60 0.80
CA ARG A 203 5.94 1.75 0.54
C ARG A 203 6.78 0.75 1.34
N ALA A 204 6.44 0.50 2.61
CA ALA A 204 7.11 -0.51 3.40
C ALA A 204 6.97 -1.90 2.75
N LEU A 205 5.77 -2.28 2.31
CA LEU A 205 5.54 -3.55 1.61
C LEU A 205 6.33 -3.63 0.29
N SER A 206 6.36 -2.58 -0.50
CA SER A 206 7.12 -2.55 -1.76
C SER A 206 8.63 -2.66 -1.54
N THR A 207 9.15 -2.09 -0.45
CA THR A 207 10.57 -2.19 -0.06
C THR A 207 10.92 -3.58 0.47
N LEU A 208 10.00 -4.21 1.19
CA LEU A 208 10.21 -5.55 1.74
C LEU A 208 10.12 -6.63 0.67
N LEU A 209 9.23 -6.46 -0.30
CA LEU A 209 8.93 -7.43 -1.35
C LEU A 209 9.15 -6.81 -2.76
N PRO A 210 10.38 -6.36 -3.09
CA PRO A 210 10.65 -5.58 -4.31
C PRO A 210 10.44 -6.36 -5.59
N ARG A 211 10.47 -7.71 -5.53
CA ARG A 211 10.24 -8.59 -6.67
C ARG A 211 8.77 -8.94 -6.89
N VAL A 212 7.89 -8.58 -5.95
CA VAL A 212 6.46 -8.90 -6.02
C VAL A 212 5.69 -7.72 -6.58
N ARG A 213 5.28 -7.80 -7.84
CA ARG A 213 4.59 -6.72 -8.57
C ARG A 213 3.34 -6.21 -7.87
N LEU A 214 2.62 -7.06 -7.14
CA LEU A 214 1.44 -6.67 -6.38
C LEU A 214 1.75 -5.52 -5.40
N PHE A 215 2.89 -5.58 -4.71
CA PHE A 215 3.27 -4.57 -3.73
C PHE A 215 3.97 -3.37 -4.37
N THR A 216 4.86 -3.60 -5.35
CA THR A 216 5.61 -2.50 -5.98
C THR A 216 4.72 -1.63 -6.87
N GLN A 217 3.93 -2.23 -7.74
CA GLN A 217 2.99 -1.52 -8.61
C GLN A 217 1.84 -0.93 -7.80
N GLY A 218 1.31 -1.70 -6.83
CA GLY A 218 0.23 -1.23 -5.98
C GLY A 218 0.61 -0.04 -5.11
N ALA A 219 1.85 0.07 -4.63
CA ALA A 219 2.31 1.27 -3.91
C ALA A 219 2.23 2.53 -4.79
N GLY A 220 2.57 2.44 -6.07
CA GLY A 220 2.45 3.52 -7.04
C GLY A 220 1.00 3.88 -7.35
N ASP A 221 0.16 2.87 -7.63
CA ASP A 221 -1.26 3.07 -7.93
C ASP A 221 -2.04 3.65 -6.74
N VAL A 222 -1.77 3.15 -5.53
CA VAL A 222 -2.37 3.71 -4.30
C VAL A 222 -1.93 5.15 -4.09
N ALA A 223 -0.65 5.49 -4.29
CA ALA A 223 -0.17 6.87 -4.19
C ALA A 223 -0.92 7.79 -5.16
N ARG A 224 -1.04 7.39 -6.43
CA ARG A 224 -1.79 8.12 -7.46
C ARG A 224 -3.27 8.31 -7.09
N LEU A 225 -3.92 7.26 -6.60
CA LEU A 225 -5.33 7.32 -6.19
C LEU A 225 -5.56 8.20 -4.96
N LEU A 226 -4.58 8.30 -4.05
CA LEU A 226 -4.63 9.20 -2.90
C LEU A 226 -4.57 10.66 -3.33
N GLU A 227 -3.76 11.00 -4.35
CA GLU A 227 -3.76 12.34 -4.96
C GLU A 227 -5.12 12.66 -5.59
N MET A 228 -5.64 11.77 -6.43
CA MET A 228 -6.97 11.94 -7.03
C MET A 228 -8.08 12.06 -5.98
N ARG A 229 -7.94 11.38 -4.85
CA ARG A 229 -8.90 11.49 -3.73
C ARG A 229 -8.82 12.85 -3.04
N ALA A 230 -7.62 13.40 -2.88
CA ALA A 230 -7.43 14.74 -2.32
C ALA A 230 -7.95 15.83 -3.26
N ASP A 231 -7.73 15.66 -4.58
CA ASP A 231 -8.31 16.53 -5.61
C ASP A 231 -9.84 16.53 -5.56
N ASP A 232 -10.48 15.36 -5.45
CA ASP A 232 -11.93 15.26 -5.29
C ASP A 232 -12.48 16.04 -4.07
N VAL A 233 -11.71 16.05 -2.98
CA VAL A 233 -12.10 16.79 -1.78
C VAL A 233 -11.94 18.29 -1.98
N ALA A 234 -10.87 18.73 -2.63
CA ALA A 234 -10.62 20.12 -2.95
C ALA A 234 -11.66 20.64 -3.96
N ALA A 235 -11.89 19.92 -5.07
CA ALA A 235 -12.81 20.29 -6.13
C ALA A 235 -14.28 20.40 -5.66
N ARG A 236 -14.69 19.58 -4.71
CA ARG A 236 -16.04 19.71 -4.11
C ARG A 236 -16.24 20.98 -3.29
N ARG A 237 -15.15 21.65 -2.88
CA ARG A 237 -15.21 22.87 -2.05
C ARG A 237 -14.95 24.14 -2.83
N HIS A 238 -14.09 24.04 -3.85
CA HIS A 238 -13.53 25.20 -4.53
C HIS A 238 -13.72 25.18 -6.06
N SER A 239 -14.46 24.25 -6.62
CA SER A 239 -14.63 23.92 -8.03
C SER A 239 -13.42 23.20 -8.66
N PRO A 240 -13.65 22.36 -9.71
CA PRO A 240 -12.57 21.69 -10.43
C PRO A 240 -11.60 22.65 -11.10
N ASP A 241 -12.10 23.75 -11.68
CA ASP A 241 -11.28 24.71 -12.44
C ASP A 241 -10.23 25.38 -11.55
N ILE A 242 -10.61 25.84 -10.36
CA ILE A 242 -9.68 26.44 -9.39
C ILE A 242 -8.60 25.44 -8.98
N VAL A 243 -8.96 24.15 -8.80
CA VAL A 243 -7.99 23.11 -8.46
C VAL A 243 -7.03 22.86 -9.62
N VAL A 244 -7.53 22.86 -10.85
CA VAL A 244 -6.71 22.74 -12.08
C VAL A 244 -5.74 23.90 -12.20
N ASP A 245 -6.22 25.13 -12.06
CA ASP A 245 -5.38 26.34 -12.14
C ASP A 245 -4.27 26.32 -11.06
N ALA A 246 -4.61 25.93 -9.84
CA ALA A 246 -3.65 25.80 -8.76
C ALA A 246 -2.59 24.71 -9.04
N LEU A 247 -3.01 23.55 -9.58
CA LEU A 247 -2.10 22.48 -9.99
C LEU A 247 -1.14 22.94 -11.09
N LEU A 248 -1.64 23.69 -12.09
CA LEU A 248 -0.82 24.23 -13.15
C LEU A 248 0.15 25.28 -12.63
N ALA A 249 -0.30 26.22 -11.80
CA ALA A 249 0.55 27.25 -11.20
C ALA A 249 1.71 26.67 -10.39
N LEU A 250 1.46 25.60 -9.62
CA LEU A 250 2.50 24.91 -8.84
C LEU A 250 3.42 24.03 -9.68
N SER A 251 2.96 23.56 -10.85
CA SER A 251 3.71 22.63 -11.70
C SER A 251 4.67 23.33 -12.66
N LEU A 252 4.50 24.62 -12.91
CA LEU A 252 5.39 25.39 -13.78
C LEU A 252 6.80 25.45 -13.21
N PRO A 253 7.83 25.21 -14.04
CA PRO A 253 9.22 25.27 -13.59
C PRO A 253 9.54 26.66 -12.99
N THR A 254 10.31 26.66 -11.92
CA THR A 254 10.91 27.89 -11.40
C THR A 254 12.07 28.31 -12.31
N PRO A 255 12.35 29.62 -12.45
CA PRO A 255 13.45 30.12 -13.29
C PRO A 255 14.84 29.60 -12.89
N THR A 256 15.00 29.13 -11.67
CA THR A 256 16.26 28.59 -11.15
C THR A 256 16.50 27.17 -11.67
N PRO A 257 17.60 26.91 -12.40
CA PRO A 257 17.92 25.58 -12.92
C PRO A 257 18.36 24.67 -11.76
N THR A 258 17.43 23.89 -11.22
CA THR A 258 17.77 22.77 -10.33
C THR A 258 17.97 21.53 -11.18
N PHE A 259 19.11 20.87 -11.01
CA PHE A 259 19.43 19.60 -11.68
C PHE A 259 18.46 18.52 -11.21
N THR A 260 17.34 18.40 -11.91
CA THR A 260 16.38 17.31 -11.68
C THR A 260 16.50 16.35 -12.85
N PRO A 261 16.69 15.04 -12.63
CA PRO A 261 16.77 14.08 -13.72
C PRO A 261 15.54 14.17 -14.63
N ALA A 262 15.75 14.23 -15.94
CA ALA A 262 14.70 14.39 -16.95
C ALA A 262 13.56 13.34 -16.80
N ALA A 263 13.90 12.13 -16.37
CA ALA A 263 12.93 11.07 -16.09
C ALA A 263 11.98 11.40 -14.91
N ALA A 264 12.48 12.09 -13.88
CA ALA A 264 11.65 12.51 -12.75
C ALA A 264 10.72 13.67 -13.12
N LEU A 265 11.19 14.60 -13.95
CA LEU A 265 10.36 15.70 -14.50
C LEU A 265 9.26 15.17 -15.41
N SER A 266 9.55 14.19 -16.29
CA SER A 266 8.55 13.59 -17.17
C SER A 266 7.49 12.80 -16.40
N ALA A 267 7.86 12.04 -15.38
CA ALA A 267 6.93 11.30 -14.55
C ALA A 267 6.02 12.23 -13.72
N ALA A 268 6.57 13.30 -13.16
CA ALA A 268 5.80 14.31 -12.43
C ALA A 268 4.81 15.03 -13.36
N GLY A 269 5.24 15.43 -14.55
CA GLY A 269 4.40 16.07 -15.57
C GLY A 269 3.24 15.19 -16.02
N LEU A 270 3.49 13.89 -16.27
CA LEU A 270 2.45 12.93 -16.62
C LEU A 270 1.42 12.75 -15.51
N ALA A 271 1.86 12.73 -14.26
CA ALA A 271 0.97 12.61 -13.11
C ALA A 271 0.05 13.84 -12.97
N VAL A 272 0.56 15.04 -13.19
CA VAL A 272 -0.23 16.29 -13.19
C VAL A 272 -1.21 16.28 -14.35
N THR A 273 -0.79 15.97 -15.58
CA THR A 273 -1.66 15.91 -16.75
C THR A 273 -2.85 14.97 -16.53
N GLN A 274 -2.62 13.78 -15.98
CA GLN A 274 -3.68 12.82 -15.69
C GLN A 274 -4.68 13.35 -14.63
N ARG A 275 -4.21 14.09 -13.62
CA ARG A 275 -5.07 14.72 -12.60
C ARG A 275 -5.93 15.84 -13.22
N VAL A 276 -5.32 16.69 -14.05
CA VAL A 276 -6.00 17.77 -14.76
C VAL A 276 -7.08 17.21 -15.70
N GLU A 277 -6.71 16.25 -16.56
CA GLU A 277 -7.66 15.59 -17.47
C GLU A 277 -8.86 15.00 -16.72
N ARG A 278 -8.59 14.32 -15.60
CA ARG A 278 -9.63 13.71 -14.78
C ARG A 278 -10.55 14.73 -14.11
N LEU A 279 -10.05 15.88 -13.70
CA LEU A 279 -10.85 16.96 -13.10
C LEU A 279 -11.74 17.64 -14.12
N LEU A 280 -11.23 17.86 -15.33
CA LEU A 280 -11.98 18.48 -16.45
C LEU A 280 -12.98 17.50 -17.09
N PHE A 281 -12.62 16.23 -17.19
CA PHE A 281 -13.43 15.18 -17.82
C PHE A 281 -13.64 14.01 -16.83
N PRO A 282 -14.52 14.17 -15.83
CA PRO A 282 -14.69 13.16 -14.80
C PRO A 282 -15.27 11.86 -15.39
N PRO A 283 -14.59 10.70 -15.15
CA PRO A 283 -15.06 9.43 -15.67
C PRO A 283 -16.30 8.94 -14.91
N ASN A 284 -17.14 8.12 -15.59
CA ASN A 284 -18.34 7.54 -14.97
C ASN A 284 -18.01 6.70 -13.72
N GLY A 285 -18.40 7.21 -12.55
CA GLY A 285 -18.06 6.62 -11.25
C GLY A 285 -18.92 5.44 -10.83
N ILE A 286 -20.17 5.29 -11.35
CA ILE A 286 -21.13 4.29 -10.86
C ILE A 286 -20.69 2.87 -11.21
N THR A 287 -20.41 2.60 -12.48
CA THR A 287 -19.95 1.28 -12.96
C THR A 287 -18.60 0.89 -12.39
N ALA A 288 -17.67 1.84 -12.28
CA ALA A 288 -16.39 1.60 -11.65
C ALA A 288 -16.51 1.28 -10.16
N ARG A 289 -17.41 1.99 -9.46
CA ARG A 289 -17.66 1.75 -8.03
C ARG A 289 -18.23 0.35 -7.78
N THR A 290 -19.21 -0.08 -8.53
CA THR A 290 -19.80 -1.43 -8.38
C THR A 290 -18.78 -2.52 -8.69
N ALA A 291 -18.01 -2.40 -9.77
CA ALA A 291 -16.96 -3.34 -10.11
C ALA A 291 -15.86 -3.44 -9.03
N LEU A 292 -15.46 -2.31 -8.43
CA LEU A 292 -14.46 -2.29 -7.35
C LEU A 292 -15.02 -2.85 -6.03
N ILE A 293 -16.29 -2.62 -5.71
CA ILE A 293 -16.96 -3.22 -4.52
C ILE A 293 -17.02 -4.73 -4.67
N THR A 294 -17.44 -5.24 -5.84
CA THR A 294 -17.51 -6.68 -6.08
C THR A 294 -16.11 -7.31 -6.03
N ALA A 295 -15.10 -6.68 -6.65
CA ALA A 295 -13.72 -7.14 -6.58
C ALA A 295 -13.17 -7.16 -5.14
N THR A 296 -13.52 -6.16 -4.32
CA THR A 296 -13.14 -6.14 -2.90
C THR A 296 -13.82 -7.29 -2.13
N GLY A 297 -15.11 -7.49 -2.36
CA GLY A 297 -15.90 -8.56 -1.74
C GLY A 297 -15.33 -9.94 -2.08
N THR A 298 -15.05 -10.20 -3.36
CA THR A 298 -14.46 -11.48 -3.78
C THR A 298 -13.06 -11.71 -3.22
N ALA A 299 -12.23 -10.67 -3.16
CA ALA A 299 -10.89 -10.77 -2.59
C ALA A 299 -10.89 -11.02 -1.07
N LEU A 300 -11.86 -10.50 -0.33
CA LEU A 300 -11.95 -10.69 1.12
C LEU A 300 -12.69 -11.99 1.50
N LEU A 301 -13.75 -12.32 0.75
CA LEU A 301 -14.59 -13.47 1.04
C LEU A 301 -14.05 -14.78 0.45
N GLY A 302 -13.21 -14.72 -0.58
CA GLY A 302 -12.64 -15.90 -1.23
C GLY A 302 -11.96 -16.86 -0.24
N PRO A 303 -11.01 -16.42 0.60
CA PRO A 303 -10.38 -17.28 1.60
C PRO A 303 -11.37 -17.80 2.65
N VAL A 304 -12.30 -16.94 3.11
CA VAL A 304 -13.32 -17.31 4.12
C VAL A 304 -14.28 -18.37 3.54
N PHE A 305 -14.73 -18.20 2.31
CA PHE A 305 -15.58 -19.15 1.62
C PHE A 305 -14.88 -20.49 1.39
N THR A 306 -13.60 -20.46 0.99
CA THR A 306 -12.78 -21.65 0.82
C THR A 306 -12.62 -22.42 2.14
N ILE A 307 -12.37 -21.71 3.24
CA ILE A 307 -12.27 -22.31 4.58
C ILE A 307 -13.62 -22.89 5.01
N ALA A 308 -14.71 -22.14 4.84
CA ALA A 308 -16.06 -22.58 5.20
C ALA A 308 -16.50 -23.83 4.40
N LEU A 309 -16.21 -23.86 3.10
CA LEU A 309 -16.52 -25.00 2.25
C LEU A 309 -15.74 -26.27 2.69
N MET A 310 -14.49 -26.11 3.09
CA MET A 310 -13.66 -27.21 3.61
C MET A 310 -14.14 -27.74 4.95
N ILE A 311 -14.65 -26.89 5.83
CA ILE A 311 -15.20 -27.29 7.12
C ILE A 311 -16.56 -27.98 6.94
N ALA A 312 -17.36 -27.52 5.97
CA ALA A 312 -18.69 -28.08 5.68
C ALA A 312 -18.68 -29.46 4.99
N GLN A 313 -17.52 -29.93 4.48
CA GLN A 313 -17.38 -31.23 3.85
C GLN A 313 -16.49 -32.19 4.67
N PRO A 314 -17.00 -32.78 5.76
CA PRO A 314 -16.21 -33.65 6.63
C PRO A 314 -15.73 -34.97 5.96
N GLY A 315 -16.20 -35.27 4.76
CA GLY A 315 -15.85 -36.53 4.02
C GLY A 315 -14.63 -36.42 3.10
N MET A 316 -14.04 -35.24 2.86
CA MET A 316 -12.89 -35.07 1.96
C MET A 316 -11.53 -34.89 2.68
N THR A 317 -11.49 -35.15 3.97
CA THR A 317 -10.24 -35.14 4.75
C THR A 317 -9.52 -36.46 4.77
N CYS A 318 -10.07 -37.50 4.11
CA CYS A 318 -9.45 -38.80 3.95
C CYS A 318 -9.43 -39.19 2.46
N ILE A 319 -8.44 -38.75 1.73
CA ILE A 319 -7.77 -39.50 0.64
C ILE A 319 -6.40 -38.89 0.42
#